data_8734838b4ceb9abc9d04f018820923bc
#
_entry.id   8734838b4ceb9abc9d04f018820923bc
#
_cell.length_a   1.000
_cell.length_b   1.000
_cell.length_c   1.000
_cell.angle_alpha   90.00
_cell.angle_beta   90.00
_cell.angle_gamma   90.00
#
_symmetry.space_group_name_H-M   'P 1'
#
loop_
_entity.id
_entity.type
_entity.pdbx_description
1 polymer ?
#
loop_
_entity_poly.entity_id
_entity_poly.type
_entity_poly.pdbx_seq_one_letter_code
_entity_poly.pdbx_strand_id
1 'polypeptide(L)'
;MERRQFSALAAGATLGLGLTRIAAAQDGTPVTARDYTKIATPLPVATPAGSVDVVEFFSYACPHCFEFESTLEAWLQHKAPEIRFRRSPVPFMFNHGNFQRIYFALESLGQADAMQKKVFDAVHVEHLRLDKPEDIAAFMARNGIDATRFMAAFNAFGTGVKSAQAGTLYENSGADGVPTLMVQGRFLTSPVIARGEKKALATVDWLAAQVRAGS
;
A
#
# COMPACT_ATOMS: atom_id res chain seq x y z
N MET A 1 51.96 34.20 71.95
CA MET A 1 51.98 34.77 70.62
C MET A 1 52.09 33.67 69.56
N GLU A 2 51.05 32.93 69.28
CA GLU A 2 51.08 31.94 68.22
C GLU A 2 49.79 31.96 67.46
N ARG A 3 49.91 32.17 66.16
CA ARG A 3 48.83 32.15 65.22
C ARG A 3 48.56 30.73 64.81
N ARG A 4 47.40 30.22 65.10
CA ARG A 4 46.93 28.97 64.54
C ARG A 4 46.01 29.26 63.35
N GLN A 5 46.45 28.85 62.15
CA GLN A 5 45.71 28.88 60.98
C GLN A 5 44.77 27.63 60.93
N PHE A 6 43.47 27.84 60.77
CA PHE A 6 42.53 26.78 60.45
C PHE A 6 42.25 26.77 58.98
N SER A 7 42.75 25.78 58.31
CA SER A 7 42.40 25.48 56.89
C SER A 7 41.07 24.82 56.90
N ALA A 8 40.06 25.50 56.27
CA ALA A 8 38.76 24.89 55.99
C ALA A 8 38.82 24.20 54.63
N LEU A 9 38.68 22.90 54.60
CA LEU A 9 38.42 22.13 53.39
C LEU A 9 36.96 22.33 52.98
N ALA A 10 36.75 23.01 51.85
CA ALA A 10 35.45 23.04 51.20
C ALA A 10 35.31 21.79 50.29
N ALA A 11 34.48 20.85 50.71
CA ALA A 11 34.07 19.72 49.88
C ALA A 11 33.00 20.21 48.87
N GLY A 12 33.40 20.37 47.64
CA GLY A 12 32.48 20.65 46.55
C GLY A 12 31.70 19.41 46.13
N ALA A 13 30.42 19.33 46.48
CA ALA A 13 29.50 18.36 45.96
C ALA A 13 29.01 18.80 44.58
N THR A 14 29.57 18.25 43.52
CA THR A 14 29.03 18.38 42.16
C THR A 14 27.78 17.53 42.03
N LEU A 15 26.59 18.14 42.11
CA LEU A 15 25.34 17.54 41.67
C LEU A 15 25.41 17.34 40.17
N GLY A 16 25.71 16.13 39.74
CA GLY A 16 25.52 15.70 38.37
C GLY A 16 24.03 15.67 38.06
N LEU A 17 23.52 16.71 37.37
CA LEU A 17 22.23 16.66 36.70
C LEU A 17 22.34 15.61 35.59
N GLY A 18 21.93 14.38 35.90
CA GLY A 18 21.66 13.36 34.91
C GLY A 18 20.52 13.82 34.00
N LEU A 19 20.86 14.38 32.85
CA LEU A 19 19.93 14.53 31.74
C LEU A 19 19.49 13.14 31.32
N THR A 20 18.44 12.61 31.95
CA THR A 20 17.66 11.52 31.37
C THR A 20 17.16 12.00 30.03
N ARG A 21 17.87 11.64 28.97
CA ARG A 21 17.31 11.67 27.62
C ARG A 21 16.05 10.80 27.66
N ILE A 22 14.90 11.44 27.75
CA ILE A 22 13.63 10.82 27.37
C ILE A 22 13.83 10.52 25.89
N ALA A 23 14.23 9.27 25.58
CA ALA A 23 14.14 8.77 24.23
C ALA A 23 12.65 8.92 23.85
N ALA A 24 12.36 9.91 22.99
CA ALA A 24 11.08 9.95 22.33
C ALA A 24 10.86 8.56 21.78
N ALA A 25 9.76 7.91 22.17
CA ALA A 25 9.34 6.64 21.60
C ALA A 25 9.21 6.87 20.10
N GLN A 26 10.24 6.48 19.37
CA GLN A 26 10.17 6.37 17.92
C GLN A 26 9.04 5.39 17.63
N ASP A 27 8.23 5.71 16.64
CA ASP A 27 7.13 4.87 16.19
C ASP A 27 7.58 3.42 16.18
N GLY A 28 7.02 2.65 17.11
CA GLY A 28 7.61 1.38 17.51
C GLY A 28 7.58 0.38 16.36
N THR A 29 8.52 -0.54 16.33
CA THR A 29 8.57 -1.69 15.42
C THR A 29 7.17 -2.27 15.22
N PRO A 30 6.70 -2.49 13.97
CA PRO A 30 5.39 -3.06 13.69
C PRO A 30 5.15 -4.38 14.43
N VAL A 31 3.97 -4.54 15.00
CA VAL A 31 3.60 -5.69 15.84
C VAL A 31 2.57 -6.55 15.13
N THR A 32 2.82 -7.86 15.06
CA THR A 32 1.86 -8.84 14.52
C THR A 32 0.50 -8.70 15.19
N ALA A 33 -0.58 -8.87 14.44
CA ALA A 33 -1.99 -8.73 14.83
C ALA A 33 -2.43 -7.31 15.23
N ARG A 34 -1.51 -6.36 15.35
CA ARG A 34 -1.84 -4.95 15.59
C ARG A 34 -1.58 -4.08 14.36
N ASP A 35 -0.46 -4.29 13.68
CA ASP A 35 -0.02 -3.48 12.55
C ASP A 35 0.02 -4.30 11.25
N TYR A 36 0.11 -5.62 11.34
CA TYR A 36 0.01 -6.56 10.23
C TYR A 36 -0.45 -7.95 10.72
N THR A 37 -0.91 -8.78 9.78
CA THR A 37 -1.22 -10.19 10.01
C THR A 37 -0.35 -11.08 9.13
N LYS A 38 -0.19 -12.35 9.51
CA LYS A 38 0.49 -13.36 8.69
C LYS A 38 -0.55 -14.15 7.89
N ILE A 39 -0.27 -14.38 6.62
CA ILE A 39 -1.05 -15.30 5.79
C ILE A 39 -0.77 -16.73 6.28
N ALA A 40 -1.81 -17.50 6.54
CA ALA A 40 -1.69 -18.85 7.12
C ALA A 40 -0.84 -19.78 6.24
N THR A 41 -1.06 -19.76 4.94
CA THR A 41 -0.27 -20.49 3.96
C THR A 41 0.34 -19.49 2.99
N PRO A 42 1.67 -19.26 3.01
CA PRO A 42 2.32 -18.32 2.11
C PRO A 42 1.98 -18.58 0.64
N LEU A 43 1.66 -17.53 -0.08
CA LEU A 43 1.34 -17.58 -1.51
C LEU A 43 2.62 -17.47 -2.34
N PRO A 44 2.70 -18.19 -3.48
CA PRO A 44 3.84 -18.07 -4.37
C PRO A 44 3.92 -16.66 -4.96
N VAL A 45 5.13 -16.12 -5.04
CA VAL A 45 5.43 -14.85 -5.70
C VAL A 45 6.45 -15.05 -6.81
N ALA A 46 6.26 -14.36 -7.92
CA ALA A 46 7.13 -14.45 -9.10
C ALA A 46 8.01 -13.18 -9.22
N THR A 47 8.67 -12.80 -8.14
CA THR A 47 9.61 -11.65 -8.13
C THR A 47 11.06 -12.12 -8.28
N PRO A 48 11.92 -11.34 -8.95
CA PRO A 48 13.35 -11.63 -9.02
C PRO A 48 13.97 -11.71 -7.62
N ALA A 49 15.02 -12.50 -7.48
CA ALA A 49 15.78 -12.59 -6.24
C ALA A 49 16.21 -11.18 -5.77
N GLY A 50 16.12 -10.92 -4.49
CA GLY A 50 16.42 -9.60 -3.89
C GLY A 50 15.32 -8.56 -4.03
N SER A 51 14.23 -8.85 -4.76
CA SER A 51 13.03 -8.01 -4.82
C SER A 51 11.94 -8.51 -3.88
N VAL A 52 11.05 -7.61 -3.47
CA VAL A 52 9.89 -7.91 -2.62
C VAL A 52 8.61 -7.56 -3.36
N ASP A 53 7.70 -8.54 -3.51
CA ASP A 53 6.38 -8.33 -4.12
C ASP A 53 5.45 -7.62 -3.12
N VAL A 54 4.88 -6.52 -3.54
CA VAL A 54 3.86 -5.79 -2.78
C VAL A 54 2.63 -5.62 -3.67
N VAL A 55 1.51 -6.19 -3.23
CA VAL A 55 0.24 -6.14 -3.96
C VAL A 55 -0.75 -5.30 -3.19
N GLU A 56 -1.32 -4.30 -3.82
CA GLU A 56 -2.51 -3.64 -3.32
C GLU A 56 -3.76 -4.35 -3.83
N PHE A 57 -4.59 -4.86 -2.93
CA PHE A 57 -5.98 -5.21 -3.24
C PHE A 57 -6.84 -3.96 -3.14
N PHE A 58 -7.54 -3.63 -4.21
CA PHE A 58 -8.34 -2.40 -4.29
C PHE A 58 -9.62 -2.57 -5.11
N SER A 59 -10.49 -1.60 -5.05
CA SER A 59 -11.63 -1.45 -5.98
C SER A 59 -11.84 0.01 -6.33
N TYR A 60 -12.09 0.31 -7.60
CA TYR A 60 -12.51 1.66 -8.00
C TYR A 60 -13.84 2.10 -7.38
N ALA A 61 -14.67 1.16 -6.91
CA ALA A 61 -15.91 1.48 -6.19
C ALA A 61 -15.69 1.78 -4.69
N CYS A 62 -14.48 1.57 -4.17
CA CYS A 62 -14.22 1.71 -2.74
C CYS A 62 -13.82 3.15 -2.38
N PRO A 63 -14.60 3.87 -1.55
CA PRO A 63 -14.25 5.23 -1.14
C PRO A 63 -12.96 5.28 -0.31
N HIS A 64 -12.68 4.27 0.51
CA HIS A 64 -11.43 4.21 1.28
C HIS A 64 -10.20 3.93 0.40
N CYS A 65 -10.35 3.23 -0.73
CA CYS A 65 -9.27 3.11 -1.71
C CYS A 65 -9.02 4.47 -2.41
N PHE A 66 -10.08 5.20 -2.74
CA PHE A 66 -9.97 6.55 -3.29
C PHE A 66 -9.28 7.52 -2.33
N GLU A 67 -9.64 7.50 -1.04
CA GLU A 67 -9.01 8.31 0.00
C GLU A 67 -7.52 7.97 0.14
N PHE A 68 -7.20 6.67 0.17
CA PHE A 68 -5.83 6.16 0.34
C PHE A 68 -4.92 6.46 -0.85
N GLU A 69 -5.47 6.62 -2.05
CA GLU A 69 -4.70 6.77 -3.31
C GLU A 69 -3.65 7.88 -3.23
N SER A 70 -3.96 9.05 -2.66
CA SER A 70 -3.02 10.15 -2.58
C SER A 70 -1.80 9.85 -1.69
N THR A 71 -2.03 9.16 -0.58
CA THR A 71 -0.96 8.74 0.34
C THR A 71 -0.11 7.63 -0.28
N LEU A 72 -0.75 6.70 -0.99
CA LEU A 72 -0.08 5.61 -1.71
C LEU A 72 0.79 6.14 -2.86
N GLU A 73 0.26 7.03 -3.69
CA GLU A 73 1.02 7.65 -4.79
C GLU A 73 2.26 8.40 -4.28
N ALA A 74 2.14 9.15 -3.19
CA ALA A 74 3.29 9.81 -2.57
C ALA A 74 4.34 8.80 -2.10
N TRP A 75 3.93 7.67 -1.53
CA TRP A 75 4.85 6.61 -1.12
C TRP A 75 5.51 5.93 -2.34
N LEU A 76 4.77 5.69 -3.41
CA LEU A 76 5.29 5.08 -4.63
C LEU A 76 6.47 5.86 -5.25
N GLN A 77 6.50 7.19 -5.08
CA GLN A 77 7.61 8.03 -5.54
C GLN A 77 8.90 7.82 -4.73
N HIS A 78 8.80 7.31 -3.50
CA HIS A 78 9.91 7.23 -2.56
C HIS A 78 10.18 5.82 -2.03
N LYS A 79 9.35 4.83 -2.38
CA LYS A 79 9.53 3.44 -1.95
C LYS A 79 10.90 2.90 -2.33
N ALA A 80 11.40 1.99 -1.54
CA ALA A 80 12.67 1.33 -1.81
C ALA A 80 12.66 0.64 -3.21
N PRO A 81 13.75 0.74 -3.97
CA PRO A 81 13.81 0.25 -5.37
C PRO A 81 13.61 -1.26 -5.51
N GLU A 82 13.88 -2.01 -4.47
CA GLU A 82 13.62 -3.45 -4.41
C GLU A 82 12.14 -3.81 -4.30
N ILE A 83 11.28 -2.90 -3.88
CA ILE A 83 9.84 -3.16 -3.79
C ILE A 83 9.22 -3.14 -5.19
N ARG A 84 8.68 -4.28 -5.58
CA ARG A 84 7.89 -4.47 -6.80
C ARG A 84 6.43 -4.34 -6.46
N PHE A 85 5.91 -3.13 -6.66
CA PHE A 85 4.51 -2.82 -6.38
C PHE A 85 3.64 -3.11 -7.59
N ARG A 86 2.45 -3.66 -7.36
CA ARG A 86 1.39 -3.84 -8.35
C ARG A 86 0.02 -3.77 -7.69
N ARG A 87 -0.98 -3.44 -8.46
CA ARG A 87 -2.37 -3.42 -8.02
C ARG A 87 -3.11 -4.67 -8.47
N SER A 88 -4.10 -5.10 -7.69
CA SER A 88 -4.97 -6.24 -7.98
C SER A 88 -6.41 -5.87 -7.63
N PRO A 89 -7.25 -5.57 -8.64
CA PRO A 89 -8.64 -5.21 -8.40
C PRO A 89 -9.43 -6.43 -7.93
N VAL A 90 -10.24 -6.25 -6.88
CA VAL A 90 -10.98 -7.34 -6.23
C VAL A 90 -12.30 -7.70 -6.91
N PRO A 91 -12.81 -8.95 -6.75
CA PRO A 91 -14.00 -9.46 -7.43
C PRO A 91 -15.31 -9.18 -6.66
N PHE A 92 -15.38 -8.08 -5.92
CA PHE A 92 -16.58 -7.71 -5.17
C PHE A 92 -16.82 -6.19 -5.21
N MET A 93 -17.87 -5.70 -4.58
CA MET A 93 -18.42 -4.36 -4.65
C MET A 93 -19.18 -4.11 -5.96
N PHE A 94 -19.81 -2.93 -6.04
CA PHE A 94 -20.55 -2.50 -7.21
C PHE A 94 -19.67 -2.54 -8.46
N ASN A 95 -20.21 -3.06 -9.55
CA ASN A 95 -19.60 -3.06 -10.88
C ASN A 95 -18.18 -3.67 -10.96
N HIS A 96 -17.82 -4.55 -10.04
CA HIS A 96 -16.46 -5.11 -9.95
C HIS A 96 -15.95 -5.73 -11.26
N GLY A 97 -16.82 -6.42 -12.01
CA GLY A 97 -16.43 -7.05 -13.26
C GLY A 97 -15.92 -6.06 -14.30
N ASN A 98 -16.60 -4.90 -14.47
CA ASN A 98 -16.11 -3.85 -15.36
C ASN A 98 -14.87 -3.16 -14.79
N PHE A 99 -14.81 -2.89 -13.49
CA PHE A 99 -13.65 -2.24 -12.87
C PHE A 99 -12.39 -3.11 -12.95
N GLN A 100 -12.49 -4.41 -12.77
CA GLN A 100 -11.37 -5.32 -13.00
C GLN A 100 -10.91 -5.27 -14.47
N ARG A 101 -11.85 -5.33 -15.41
CA ARG A 101 -11.54 -5.25 -16.84
C ARG A 101 -10.99 -3.89 -17.26
N ILE A 102 -11.48 -2.79 -16.69
CA ILE A 102 -10.94 -1.44 -16.92
C ILE A 102 -9.46 -1.42 -16.51
N TYR A 103 -9.15 -1.89 -15.28
CA TYR A 103 -7.77 -1.90 -14.79
C TYR A 103 -6.86 -2.75 -15.70
N PHE A 104 -7.22 -4.00 -15.98
CA PHE A 104 -6.37 -4.89 -16.76
C PHE A 104 -6.27 -4.52 -18.25
N ALA A 105 -7.30 -3.90 -18.82
CA ALA A 105 -7.21 -3.31 -20.16
C ALA A 105 -6.22 -2.15 -20.20
N LEU A 106 -6.29 -1.22 -19.24
CA LEU A 106 -5.34 -0.11 -19.10
C LEU A 106 -3.92 -0.63 -18.85
N GLU A 107 -3.75 -1.64 -17.99
CA GLU A 107 -2.46 -2.28 -17.74
C GLU A 107 -1.87 -2.85 -19.05
N SER A 108 -2.67 -3.57 -19.84
CA SER A 108 -2.22 -4.15 -21.11
C SER A 108 -1.81 -3.11 -22.15
N LEU A 109 -2.33 -1.89 -22.01
CA LEU A 109 -2.00 -0.75 -22.86
C LEU A 109 -0.88 0.12 -22.29
N GLY A 110 -0.33 -0.21 -21.11
CA GLY A 110 0.67 0.59 -20.41
C GLY A 110 0.13 1.92 -19.87
N GLN A 111 -1.19 2.00 -19.61
CA GLN A 111 -1.88 3.22 -19.20
C GLN A 111 -2.45 3.15 -17.76
N ALA A 112 -2.24 2.05 -17.04
CA ALA A 112 -2.84 1.85 -15.72
C ALA A 112 -2.50 2.99 -14.75
N ASP A 113 -1.22 3.29 -14.56
CA ASP A 113 -0.78 4.32 -13.62
C ASP A 113 -1.27 5.72 -14.01
N ALA A 114 -1.20 6.07 -15.30
CA ALA A 114 -1.64 7.39 -15.80
C ALA A 114 -3.17 7.59 -15.67
N MET A 115 -3.93 6.52 -15.65
CA MET A 115 -5.39 6.54 -15.57
C MET A 115 -5.93 6.23 -14.18
N GLN A 116 -5.12 5.73 -13.25
CA GLN A 116 -5.57 5.28 -11.94
C GLN A 116 -6.42 6.33 -11.23
N LYS A 117 -5.85 7.50 -10.99
CA LYS A 117 -6.55 8.61 -10.34
C LYS A 117 -7.78 9.06 -11.14
N LYS A 118 -7.69 9.10 -12.48
CA LYS A 118 -8.80 9.56 -13.31
C LYS A 118 -10.02 8.64 -13.23
N VAL A 119 -9.80 7.32 -13.12
CA VAL A 119 -10.90 6.37 -12.93
C VAL A 119 -11.52 6.53 -11.55
N PHE A 120 -10.72 6.72 -10.51
CA PHE A 120 -11.22 7.03 -9.17
C PHE A 120 -12.02 8.34 -9.14
N ASP A 121 -11.49 9.42 -9.74
CA ASP A 121 -12.18 10.71 -9.81
C ASP A 121 -13.53 10.57 -10.57
N ALA A 122 -13.53 9.83 -11.67
CA ALA A 122 -14.77 9.56 -12.43
C ALA A 122 -15.86 8.92 -11.55
N VAL A 123 -15.48 7.95 -10.71
CA VAL A 123 -16.43 7.24 -9.85
C VAL A 123 -16.84 8.06 -8.64
N HIS A 124 -15.89 8.67 -7.92
CA HIS A 124 -16.14 9.28 -6.62
C HIS A 124 -16.42 10.78 -6.67
N VAL A 125 -15.92 11.49 -7.68
CA VAL A 125 -16.11 12.95 -7.85
C VAL A 125 -17.14 13.26 -8.91
N GLU A 126 -17.02 12.62 -10.10
CA GLU A 126 -17.96 12.85 -11.20
C GLU A 126 -19.21 11.95 -11.12
N HIS A 127 -19.22 10.96 -10.20
CA HIS A 127 -20.31 10.00 -10.00
C HIS A 127 -20.68 9.19 -11.25
N LEU A 128 -19.70 8.93 -12.11
CA LEU A 128 -19.90 8.08 -13.29
C LEU A 128 -19.98 6.61 -12.87
N ARG A 129 -20.95 5.91 -13.40
CA ARG A 129 -21.17 4.49 -13.07
C ARG A 129 -20.22 3.55 -13.80
N LEU A 130 -19.79 3.89 -15.03
CA LEU A 130 -18.93 3.07 -15.88
C LEU A 130 -19.42 1.60 -15.97
N ASP A 131 -20.74 1.43 -16.01
CA ASP A 131 -21.41 0.12 -16.03
C ASP A 131 -21.84 -0.30 -17.46
N LYS A 132 -21.85 0.62 -18.42
CA LYS A 132 -22.17 0.35 -19.81
C LYS A 132 -20.95 0.50 -20.70
N PRO A 133 -20.78 -0.36 -21.70
CA PRO A 133 -19.65 -0.30 -22.63
C PRO A 133 -19.48 1.07 -23.32
N GLU A 134 -20.59 1.72 -23.69
CA GLU A 134 -20.58 3.02 -24.33
C GLU A 134 -20.07 4.12 -23.40
N ASP A 135 -20.46 4.11 -22.12
CA ASP A 135 -20.01 5.08 -21.12
C ASP A 135 -18.51 4.90 -20.82
N ILE A 136 -18.06 3.65 -20.74
CA ILE A 136 -16.64 3.30 -20.56
C ILE A 136 -15.82 3.78 -21.75
N ALA A 137 -16.27 3.50 -22.99
CA ALA A 137 -15.59 3.93 -24.20
C ALA A 137 -15.52 5.46 -24.31
N ALA A 138 -16.62 6.17 -24.01
CA ALA A 138 -16.66 7.63 -24.00
C ALA A 138 -15.73 8.23 -22.94
N PHE A 139 -15.68 7.63 -21.74
CA PHE A 139 -14.74 8.06 -20.68
C PHE A 139 -13.28 7.88 -21.12
N MET A 140 -12.92 6.77 -21.74
CA MET A 140 -11.56 6.53 -22.23
C MET A 140 -11.18 7.53 -23.33
N ALA A 141 -12.07 7.76 -24.31
CA ALA A 141 -11.85 8.74 -25.38
C ALA A 141 -11.61 10.16 -24.83
N ARG A 142 -12.44 10.59 -23.87
CA ARG A 142 -12.32 11.90 -23.21
C ARG A 142 -10.96 12.07 -22.50
N ASN A 143 -10.35 10.96 -22.04
CA ASN A 143 -9.06 10.96 -21.37
C ASN A 143 -7.86 10.68 -22.29
N GLY A 144 -8.06 10.72 -23.61
CA GLY A 144 -6.99 10.56 -24.60
C GLY A 144 -6.59 9.11 -24.88
N ILE A 145 -7.40 8.15 -24.45
CA ILE A 145 -7.22 6.72 -24.77
C ILE A 145 -8.03 6.38 -26.01
N ASP A 146 -7.41 5.73 -26.98
CA ASP A 146 -8.14 5.20 -28.15
C ASP A 146 -9.22 4.22 -27.70
N ALA A 147 -10.49 4.63 -27.84
CA ALA A 147 -11.62 3.86 -27.34
C ALA A 147 -11.76 2.49 -28.03
N THR A 148 -11.45 2.40 -29.32
CA THR A 148 -11.56 1.14 -30.09
C THR A 148 -10.50 0.15 -29.58
N ARG A 149 -9.26 0.60 -29.47
CA ARG A 149 -8.16 -0.21 -28.95
C ARG A 149 -8.37 -0.62 -27.49
N PHE A 150 -8.90 0.32 -26.68
CA PHE A 150 -9.22 0.03 -25.29
C PHE A 150 -10.34 -1.03 -25.18
N MET A 151 -11.44 -0.88 -25.91
CA MET A 151 -12.56 -1.83 -25.85
C MET A 151 -12.16 -3.21 -26.39
N ALA A 152 -11.25 -3.29 -27.35
CA ALA A 152 -10.67 -4.56 -27.78
C ALA A 152 -9.89 -5.23 -26.63
N ALA A 153 -9.07 -4.47 -25.90
CA ALA A 153 -8.34 -4.96 -24.71
C ALA A 153 -9.30 -5.33 -23.56
N PHE A 154 -10.32 -4.50 -23.31
CA PHE A 154 -11.36 -4.72 -22.29
C PHE A 154 -12.11 -6.04 -22.51
N ASN A 155 -12.45 -6.36 -23.76
CA ASN A 155 -13.17 -7.59 -24.13
C ASN A 155 -12.24 -8.79 -24.38
N ALA A 156 -10.93 -8.60 -24.33
CA ALA A 156 -9.98 -9.67 -24.60
C ALA A 156 -10.12 -10.82 -23.58
N PHE A 157 -9.93 -12.06 -24.05
CA PHE A 157 -9.91 -13.25 -23.21
C PHE A 157 -8.86 -13.13 -22.09
N GLY A 158 -7.66 -12.62 -22.40
CA GLY A 158 -6.58 -12.40 -21.42
C GLY A 158 -6.97 -11.48 -20.27
N THR A 159 -7.76 -10.43 -20.53
CA THR A 159 -8.31 -9.54 -19.49
C THR A 159 -9.25 -10.29 -18.56
N GLY A 160 -10.11 -11.18 -19.10
CA GLY A 160 -10.94 -12.05 -18.27
C GLY A 160 -10.14 -13.02 -17.41
N VAL A 161 -9.08 -13.61 -17.98
CA VAL A 161 -8.17 -14.51 -17.22
C VAL A 161 -7.49 -13.76 -16.08
N LYS A 162 -6.95 -12.55 -16.32
CA LYS A 162 -6.33 -11.73 -15.26
C LYS A 162 -7.34 -11.35 -14.17
N SER A 163 -8.59 -11.02 -14.54
CA SER A 163 -9.64 -10.72 -13.55
C SER A 163 -9.92 -11.93 -12.65
N ALA A 164 -10.03 -13.13 -13.21
CA ALA A 164 -10.22 -14.36 -12.44
C ALA A 164 -9.02 -14.66 -11.54
N GLN A 165 -7.79 -14.52 -12.05
CA GLN A 165 -6.56 -14.68 -11.25
C GLN A 165 -6.47 -13.70 -10.09
N ALA A 166 -6.87 -12.44 -10.28
CA ALA A 166 -6.92 -11.44 -9.22
C ALA A 166 -7.94 -11.83 -8.12
N GLY A 167 -9.09 -12.36 -8.51
CA GLY A 167 -10.07 -12.90 -7.58
C GLY A 167 -9.51 -14.06 -6.75
N THR A 168 -8.91 -15.04 -7.40
CA THR A 168 -8.27 -16.18 -6.74
C THR A 168 -7.14 -15.75 -5.80
N LEU A 169 -6.32 -14.75 -6.21
CA LEU A 169 -5.25 -14.22 -5.38
C LEU A 169 -5.81 -13.57 -4.11
N TYR A 170 -6.87 -12.76 -4.26
CA TYR A 170 -7.53 -12.13 -3.12
C TYR A 170 -8.08 -13.19 -2.14
N GLU A 171 -8.85 -14.15 -2.63
CA GLU A 171 -9.45 -15.23 -1.83
C GLU A 171 -8.38 -16.01 -1.07
N ASN A 172 -7.31 -16.44 -1.75
CA ASN A 172 -6.23 -17.22 -1.14
C ASN A 172 -5.38 -16.41 -0.16
N SER A 173 -5.37 -15.07 -0.25
CA SER A 173 -4.64 -14.21 0.67
C SER A 173 -5.25 -14.17 2.07
N GLY A 174 -6.55 -14.44 2.19
CA GLY A 174 -7.32 -14.28 3.42
C GLY A 174 -7.55 -12.80 3.79
N ALA A 175 -7.37 -11.86 2.85
CA ALA A 175 -7.76 -10.48 3.05
C ALA A 175 -9.29 -10.37 3.19
N ASP A 176 -9.75 -9.49 4.07
CA ASP A 176 -11.17 -9.33 4.43
C ASP A 176 -11.77 -7.97 3.99
N GLY A 177 -11.01 -7.17 3.27
CA GLY A 177 -11.44 -5.86 2.77
C GLY A 177 -10.40 -5.16 1.91
N VAL A 178 -10.77 -3.96 1.47
CA VAL A 178 -9.91 -3.07 0.66
C VAL A 178 -9.97 -1.63 1.22
N PRO A 179 -8.85 -0.86 1.10
CA PRO A 179 -7.56 -1.27 0.56
C PRO A 179 -6.80 -2.21 1.51
N THR A 180 -6.12 -3.22 0.96
CA THR A 180 -5.24 -4.12 1.71
C THR A 180 -3.94 -4.32 0.94
N LEU A 181 -2.81 -4.27 1.64
CA LEU A 181 -1.46 -4.45 1.09
C LEU A 181 -0.94 -5.84 1.50
N MET A 182 -0.63 -6.66 0.51
CA MET A 182 0.02 -7.97 0.71
C MET A 182 1.52 -7.84 0.42
N VAL A 183 2.35 -8.27 1.36
CA VAL A 183 3.82 -8.25 1.22
C VAL A 183 4.33 -9.68 1.09
N GLN A 184 5.02 -9.94 -0.02
CA GLN A 184 5.70 -11.20 -0.38
C GLN A 184 4.82 -12.46 -0.26
N GLY A 185 3.51 -12.34 -0.46
CA GLY A 185 2.57 -13.44 -0.28
C GLY A 185 2.53 -14.01 1.15
N ARG A 186 3.04 -13.28 2.15
CA ARG A 186 3.23 -13.76 3.54
C ARG A 186 2.54 -12.90 4.59
N PHE A 187 2.36 -11.62 4.32
CA PHE A 187 1.86 -10.66 5.29
C PHE A 187 0.79 -9.77 4.68
N LEU A 188 -0.19 -9.38 5.49
CA LEU A 188 -1.22 -8.40 5.15
C LEU A 188 -1.14 -7.21 6.10
N THR A 189 -1.28 -6.01 5.56
CA THR A 189 -1.53 -4.79 6.31
C THR A 189 -2.52 -3.91 5.58
N SER A 190 -3.12 -2.96 6.25
CA SER A 190 -4.07 -2.01 5.66
C SER A 190 -4.13 -0.76 6.53
N PRO A 191 -4.69 0.36 6.04
CA PRO A 191 -4.99 1.52 6.89
C PRO A 191 -5.82 1.18 8.13
N VAL A 192 -6.71 0.18 8.04
CA VAL A 192 -7.52 -0.30 9.17
C VAL A 192 -6.67 -1.08 10.16
N ILE A 193 -5.92 -2.09 9.70
CA ILE A 193 -5.06 -2.93 10.55
C ILE A 193 -4.01 -2.09 11.25
N ALA A 194 -3.28 -1.25 10.52
CA ALA A 194 -2.22 -0.41 11.05
C ALA A 194 -2.72 0.85 11.78
N ARG A 195 -4.03 1.14 11.72
CA ARG A 195 -4.67 2.32 12.31
C ARG A 195 -4.12 3.63 11.71
N GLY A 196 -3.97 3.67 10.41
CA GLY A 196 -3.56 4.84 9.64
C GLY A 196 -2.84 4.49 8.34
N GLU A 197 -3.03 5.32 7.33
CA GLU A 197 -2.48 5.13 5.98
C GLU A 197 -0.95 5.13 5.97
N LYS A 198 -0.34 6.19 6.51
CA LYS A 198 1.12 6.32 6.58
C LYS A 198 1.75 5.18 7.38
N LYS A 199 1.07 4.74 8.43
CA LYS A 199 1.54 3.64 9.26
C LYS A 199 1.45 2.29 8.53
N ALA A 200 0.42 2.08 7.72
CA ALA A 200 0.33 0.91 6.85
C ALA A 200 1.51 0.85 5.87
N LEU A 201 1.85 1.95 5.22
CA LEU A 201 2.98 2.03 4.28
C LEU A 201 4.33 1.87 4.98
N ALA A 202 4.53 2.50 6.15
CA ALA A 202 5.73 2.26 6.96
C ALA A 202 5.85 0.78 7.42
N THR A 203 4.71 0.12 7.66
CA THR A 203 4.68 -1.32 7.95
C THR A 203 5.10 -2.14 6.73
N VAL A 204 4.67 -1.76 5.51
CA VAL A 204 5.14 -2.39 4.27
C VAL A 204 6.65 -2.26 4.12
N ASP A 205 7.21 -1.06 4.31
CA ASP A 205 8.67 -0.84 4.21
C ASP A 205 9.44 -1.70 5.22
N TRP A 206 8.96 -1.76 6.46
CA TRP A 206 9.56 -2.61 7.49
C TRP A 206 9.48 -4.10 7.14
N LEU A 207 8.31 -4.59 6.71
CA LEU A 207 8.12 -5.99 6.28
C LEU A 207 9.01 -6.33 5.08
N ALA A 208 9.14 -5.42 4.12
CA ALA A 208 10.01 -5.62 2.97
C ALA A 208 11.47 -5.76 3.39
N ALA A 209 11.93 -4.93 4.33
CA ALA A 209 13.28 -5.05 4.90
C ALA A 209 13.48 -6.39 5.63
N GLN A 210 12.50 -6.86 6.41
CA GLN A 210 12.57 -8.16 7.10
C GLN A 210 12.64 -9.34 6.11
N VAL A 211 11.82 -9.31 5.06
CA VAL A 211 11.83 -10.34 4.00
C VAL A 211 13.20 -10.43 3.34
N ARG A 212 13.84 -9.29 3.06
CA ARG A 212 15.20 -9.26 2.47
C ARG A 212 16.28 -9.75 3.42
N ALA A 213 16.13 -9.51 4.70
CA ALA A 213 17.06 -10.03 5.72
C ALA A 213 16.96 -11.56 5.93
N GLY A 214 16.02 -12.25 5.24
CA GLY A 214 15.89 -13.71 5.30
C GLY A 214 15.01 -14.22 6.45
N SER A 215 14.20 -13.35 7.03
CA SER A 215 13.28 -13.67 8.13
C SER A 215 11.87 -14.04 7.66
#